data_a0133647079e8403e55ae53cdb46c608
#
_entry.id   a0133647079e8403e55ae53cdb46c608
#
_cell.length_a   1.000
_cell.length_b   1.000
_cell.length_c   1.000
_cell.angle_alpha   90.00
_cell.angle_beta   90.00
_cell.angle_gamma   90.00
#
_symmetry.space_group_name_H-M   'P 1'
#
loop_
_entity.id
_entity.type
_entity.pdbx_description
1 polymer ?
#
loop_
_entity_poly.entity_id
_entity_poly.type
_entity_poly.pdbx_seq_one_letter_code
_entity_poly.pdbx_strand_id
1 'polypeptide(L)'
;MLKIKNYVKAESLEQAYELNQKRTACVLGGMVWLKMGNRNIMTAIDLSGLGLDTITETEEAFVIGCMTPLHALETHKELNAYTNSAIRESVRHIVGVQFRNCATVGGSIFGRFGFSDVLTMFLALDTWVELYNGGTIPLAQFASMEKDNDILVNIIVKKQPLNSVYLSQRNNSTDFPVLTCAAALIDGKARTVI
;
A
#
# COMPACT_ATOMS: atom_id res chain seq x y z
N MET A 1 20.15 -2.71 -15.07
CA MET A 1 18.87 -2.80 -15.79
C MET A 1 18.09 -4.00 -15.27
N LEU A 2 16.81 -3.85 -14.91
CA LEU A 2 15.93 -4.92 -14.49
C LEU A 2 15.87 -6.00 -15.59
N LYS A 3 16.01 -7.27 -15.20
CA LYS A 3 15.83 -8.41 -16.10
C LYS A 3 14.79 -9.37 -15.53
N ILE A 4 13.80 -9.70 -16.33
CA ILE A 4 12.75 -10.67 -15.99
C ILE A 4 12.86 -11.82 -17.00
N LYS A 5 13.03 -13.05 -16.49
CA LYS A 5 13.14 -14.25 -17.34
C LYS A 5 11.77 -14.82 -17.70
N ASN A 6 10.89 -14.95 -16.71
CA ASN A 6 9.55 -15.48 -16.87
C ASN A 6 8.53 -14.50 -16.27
N TYR A 7 7.38 -14.37 -16.91
CA TYR A 7 6.23 -13.61 -16.42
C TYR A 7 5.05 -14.58 -16.28
N VAL A 8 4.37 -14.51 -15.13
CA VAL A 8 3.18 -15.31 -14.85
C VAL A 8 2.10 -14.37 -14.33
N LYS A 9 0.99 -14.28 -15.05
CA LYS A 9 -0.24 -13.70 -14.54
C LYS A 9 -0.93 -14.78 -13.71
N ALA A 10 -1.00 -14.58 -12.40
CA ALA A 10 -1.57 -15.56 -11.50
C ALA A 10 -3.07 -15.74 -11.72
N GLU A 11 -3.53 -16.96 -11.69
CA GLU A 11 -4.94 -17.35 -11.81
C GLU A 11 -5.61 -17.46 -10.43
N SER A 12 -4.79 -17.59 -9.36
CA SER A 12 -5.26 -17.64 -7.97
C SER A 12 -4.20 -17.11 -7.01
N LEU A 13 -4.62 -16.75 -5.79
CA LEU A 13 -3.72 -16.39 -4.69
C LEU A 13 -2.82 -17.56 -4.29
N GLU A 14 -3.34 -18.78 -4.33
CA GLU A 14 -2.59 -20.01 -4.06
C GLU A 14 -1.42 -20.16 -5.02
N GLN A 15 -1.67 -20.05 -6.33
CA GLN A 15 -0.63 -20.09 -7.35
C GLN A 15 0.41 -18.99 -7.15
N ALA A 16 -0.04 -17.76 -6.85
CA ALA A 16 0.85 -16.64 -6.60
C ALA A 16 1.75 -16.90 -5.39
N TYR A 17 1.19 -17.43 -4.30
CA TYR A 17 1.92 -17.77 -3.08
C TYR A 17 2.96 -18.86 -3.33
N GLU A 18 2.59 -19.98 -3.96
CA GLU A 18 3.50 -21.08 -4.28
C GLU A 18 4.68 -20.62 -5.15
N LEU A 19 4.39 -19.77 -6.15
CA LEU A 19 5.43 -19.20 -7.00
C LEU A 19 6.37 -18.28 -6.22
N ASN A 20 5.82 -17.49 -5.27
CA ASN A 20 6.58 -16.52 -4.49
C ASN A 20 7.50 -17.16 -3.44
N GLN A 21 7.29 -18.45 -3.10
CA GLN A 21 8.23 -19.19 -2.22
C GLN A 21 9.59 -19.44 -2.87
N LYS A 22 9.71 -19.27 -4.19
CA LYS A 22 10.98 -19.45 -4.90
C LYS A 22 11.86 -18.23 -4.72
N ARG A 23 13.12 -18.45 -4.30
CA ARG A 23 14.09 -17.39 -3.92
C ARG A 23 14.22 -16.22 -4.89
N THR A 24 14.00 -16.45 -6.18
CA THR A 24 14.17 -15.44 -7.25
C THR A 24 12.85 -14.99 -7.87
N ALA A 25 11.73 -15.32 -7.24
CA ALA A 25 10.43 -14.82 -7.61
C ALA A 25 10.20 -13.40 -7.07
N CYS A 26 9.27 -12.68 -7.66
CA CYS A 26 8.90 -11.34 -7.20
C CYS A 26 7.46 -11.04 -7.61
N VAL A 27 6.63 -10.73 -6.64
CA VAL A 27 5.29 -10.19 -6.88
C VAL A 27 5.41 -8.78 -7.44
N LEU A 28 4.66 -8.51 -8.48
CA LEU A 28 4.61 -7.20 -9.14
C LEU A 28 3.46 -6.36 -8.56
N GLY A 29 3.79 -5.17 -8.06
CA GLY A 29 2.84 -4.08 -7.96
C GLY A 29 2.88 -3.22 -9.23
N GLY A 30 2.82 -1.89 -9.10
CA GLY A 30 2.86 -0.99 -10.25
C GLY A 30 4.21 -0.89 -10.98
N MET A 31 5.21 -1.60 -10.55
CA MET A 31 6.59 -1.66 -11.10
C MET A 31 7.34 -0.32 -11.15
N VAL A 32 6.76 0.78 -10.72
CA VAL A 32 7.36 2.12 -10.87
C VAL A 32 8.71 2.25 -10.16
N TRP A 33 8.88 1.54 -9.05
CA TRP A 33 10.11 1.48 -8.28
C TRP A 33 11.03 0.35 -8.75
N LEU A 34 10.43 -0.82 -9.00
CA LEU A 34 11.16 -2.03 -9.37
C LEU A 34 11.92 -1.86 -10.70
N LYS A 35 11.30 -1.22 -11.70
CA LYS A 35 11.91 -1.01 -13.03
C LYS A 35 13.15 -0.13 -13.02
N MET A 36 13.33 0.71 -12.00
CA MET A 36 14.51 1.58 -11.86
C MET A 36 15.72 0.82 -11.31
N GLY A 37 15.52 -0.38 -10.78
CA GLY A 37 16.58 -1.22 -10.24
C GLY A 37 17.30 -2.07 -11.28
N ASN A 38 18.22 -2.90 -10.80
CA ASN A 38 19.06 -3.79 -11.62
C ASN A 38 18.90 -5.27 -11.23
N ARG A 39 17.78 -5.63 -10.61
CA ARG A 39 17.50 -7.00 -10.15
C ARG A 39 17.36 -7.97 -11.32
N ASN A 40 17.81 -9.22 -11.09
CA ASN A 40 17.49 -10.35 -11.95
C ASN A 40 16.35 -11.15 -11.29
N ILE A 41 15.19 -11.18 -11.94
CA ILE A 41 13.98 -11.86 -11.50
C ILE A 41 13.75 -13.07 -12.39
N MET A 42 13.73 -14.26 -11.81
CA MET A 42 13.45 -15.49 -12.55
C MET A 42 11.97 -15.62 -12.88
N THR A 43 11.08 -15.24 -11.94
CA THR A 43 9.64 -15.28 -12.16
C THR A 43 9.01 -14.01 -11.59
N ALA A 44 8.46 -13.20 -12.44
CA ALA A 44 7.62 -12.07 -12.09
C ALA A 44 6.17 -12.54 -11.99
N ILE A 45 5.52 -12.28 -10.86
CA ILE A 45 4.17 -12.73 -10.54
C ILE A 45 3.25 -11.52 -10.58
N ASP A 46 2.31 -11.54 -11.51
CA ASP A 46 1.32 -10.46 -11.68
C ASP A 46 -0.02 -10.87 -11.06
N LEU A 47 -0.52 -10.03 -10.14
CA LEU A 47 -1.79 -10.24 -9.43
C LEU A 47 -2.97 -9.51 -10.10
N SER A 48 -2.77 -8.82 -11.22
CA SER A 48 -3.80 -7.96 -11.85
C SER A 48 -5.06 -8.70 -12.33
N GLY A 49 -5.02 -10.03 -12.38
CA GLY A 49 -6.18 -10.87 -12.75
C GLY A 49 -7.07 -11.26 -11.57
N LEU A 50 -6.70 -10.93 -10.34
CA LEU A 50 -7.34 -11.48 -9.14
C LEU A 50 -8.39 -10.54 -8.51
N GLY A 51 -8.73 -9.41 -9.15
CA GLY A 51 -9.73 -8.47 -8.64
C GLY A 51 -9.29 -7.71 -7.38
N LEU A 52 -7.99 -7.55 -7.16
CA LEU A 52 -7.40 -6.90 -5.98
C LEU A 52 -7.14 -5.39 -6.17
N ASP A 53 -7.80 -4.76 -7.11
CA ASP A 53 -7.63 -3.35 -7.50
C ASP A 53 -8.83 -2.46 -7.14
N THR A 54 -9.65 -2.91 -6.18
CA THR A 54 -10.88 -2.24 -5.76
C THR A 54 -10.80 -1.70 -4.35
N ILE A 55 -11.64 -0.70 -4.04
CA ILE A 55 -11.93 -0.21 -2.70
C ILE A 55 -13.38 -0.54 -2.40
N THR A 56 -13.63 -1.39 -1.41
CA THR A 56 -14.96 -1.76 -0.97
C THR A 56 -15.23 -1.16 0.39
N GLU A 57 -16.38 -0.50 0.53
CA GLU A 57 -16.86 0.03 1.79
C GLU A 57 -17.89 -0.91 2.41
N THR A 58 -17.70 -1.22 3.69
CA THR A 58 -18.68 -1.91 4.53
C THR A 58 -19.12 -1.00 5.68
N GLU A 59 -20.04 -1.46 6.53
CA GLU A 59 -20.40 -0.72 7.74
C GLU A 59 -19.21 -0.58 8.70
N GLU A 60 -18.33 -1.58 8.74
CA GLU A 60 -17.24 -1.69 9.73
C GLU A 60 -15.89 -1.22 9.19
N ALA A 61 -15.65 -1.22 7.88
CA ALA A 61 -14.33 -0.96 7.32
C ALA A 61 -14.36 -0.51 5.85
N PHE A 62 -13.24 0.09 5.43
CA PHE A 62 -12.83 0.14 4.02
C PHE A 62 -11.83 -1.00 3.76
N VAL A 63 -12.13 -1.86 2.79
CA VAL A 63 -11.26 -2.94 2.33
C VAL A 63 -10.65 -2.52 1.00
N ILE A 64 -9.33 -2.37 0.98
CA ILE A 64 -8.56 -1.86 -0.15
C ILE A 64 -7.68 -2.98 -0.67
N GLY A 65 -7.93 -3.44 -1.88
CA GLY A 65 -7.11 -4.47 -2.50
C GLY A 65 -5.67 -3.98 -2.74
N CYS A 66 -4.70 -4.87 -2.62
CA CYS A 66 -3.28 -4.50 -2.71
C CYS A 66 -2.87 -3.93 -4.06
N MET A 67 -3.59 -4.26 -5.14
CA MET A 67 -3.35 -3.77 -6.49
C MET A 67 -4.04 -2.43 -6.79
N THR A 68 -4.81 -1.87 -5.84
CA THR A 68 -5.47 -0.56 -5.99
C THR A 68 -4.43 0.52 -6.30
N PRO A 69 -4.60 1.30 -7.40
CA PRO A 69 -3.72 2.41 -7.72
C PRO A 69 -3.78 3.52 -6.67
N LEU A 70 -2.68 4.22 -6.44
CA LEU A 70 -2.66 5.37 -5.51
C LEU A 70 -3.62 6.48 -5.96
N HIS A 71 -3.86 6.63 -7.26
CA HIS A 71 -4.84 7.62 -7.76
C HIS A 71 -6.28 7.27 -7.36
N ALA A 72 -6.60 5.99 -7.21
CA ALA A 72 -7.92 5.58 -6.69
C ALA A 72 -8.10 6.03 -5.24
N LEU A 73 -7.07 5.95 -4.38
CA LEU A 73 -7.12 6.54 -3.03
C LEU A 73 -7.33 8.05 -3.05
N GLU A 74 -6.62 8.75 -3.95
CA GLU A 74 -6.72 10.21 -4.10
C GLU A 74 -8.15 10.67 -4.42
N THR A 75 -8.87 9.89 -5.21
CA THR A 75 -10.18 10.27 -5.78
C THR A 75 -11.39 9.61 -5.13
N HIS A 76 -11.18 8.63 -4.23
CA HIS A 76 -12.29 7.92 -3.58
C HIS A 76 -13.01 8.82 -2.59
N LYS A 77 -14.27 9.16 -2.87
CA LYS A 77 -15.03 10.20 -2.14
C LYS A 77 -15.27 9.81 -0.68
N GLU A 78 -15.81 8.63 -0.46
CA GLU A 78 -16.22 8.15 0.87
C GLU A 78 -15.02 7.96 1.80
N LEU A 79 -13.93 7.36 1.31
CA LEU A 79 -12.69 7.20 2.07
C LEU A 79 -12.07 8.54 2.46
N ASN A 80 -12.09 9.52 1.54
CA ASN A 80 -11.56 10.85 1.80
C ASN A 80 -12.48 11.66 2.71
N ALA A 81 -13.79 11.50 2.61
CA ALA A 81 -14.72 12.10 3.58
C ALA A 81 -14.50 11.53 4.99
N TYR A 82 -14.34 10.21 5.12
CA TYR A 82 -14.09 9.55 6.40
C TYR A 82 -12.77 9.99 7.06
N THR A 83 -11.72 10.21 6.27
CA THR A 83 -10.38 10.56 6.77
C THR A 83 -10.08 12.07 6.73
N ASN A 84 -11.08 12.94 6.61
CA ASN A 84 -10.89 14.39 6.46
C ASN A 84 -9.88 14.74 5.35
N SER A 85 -9.89 14.00 4.26
CA SER A 85 -8.95 14.08 3.14
C SER A 85 -7.48 13.75 3.48
N ALA A 86 -7.17 13.24 4.67
CA ALA A 86 -5.78 12.93 5.03
C ALA A 86 -5.15 11.87 4.11
N ILE A 87 -5.90 10.86 3.67
CA ILE A 87 -5.42 9.89 2.68
C ILE A 87 -5.12 10.58 1.34
N ARG A 88 -6.00 11.45 0.84
CA ARG A 88 -5.73 12.23 -0.36
C ARG A 88 -4.45 13.05 -0.23
N GLU A 89 -4.28 13.76 0.90
CA GLU A 89 -3.10 14.58 1.15
C GLU A 89 -1.82 13.74 1.16
N SER A 90 -1.86 12.50 1.67
CA SER A 90 -0.70 11.62 1.70
C SER A 90 -0.24 11.15 0.32
N VAL A 91 -1.13 11.10 -0.68
CA VAL A 91 -0.77 10.56 -2.00
C VAL A 91 -0.62 11.61 -3.09
N ARG A 92 -1.32 12.77 -2.99
CA ARG A 92 -1.43 13.75 -4.09
C ARG A 92 -0.10 14.31 -4.58
N HIS A 93 0.92 14.33 -3.74
CA HIS A 93 2.26 14.84 -4.06
C HIS A 93 3.25 13.74 -4.50
N ILE A 94 2.81 12.49 -4.55
CA ILE A 94 3.65 11.39 -5.06
C ILE A 94 3.74 11.52 -6.58
N VAL A 95 4.81 12.17 -7.03
CA VAL A 95 5.14 12.43 -8.44
C VAL A 95 3.96 13.07 -9.19
N GLY A 96 3.39 12.39 -10.18
CA GLY A 96 2.28 12.86 -11.00
C GLY A 96 1.17 11.83 -11.11
N VAL A 97 0.04 12.22 -11.74
CA VAL A 97 -1.14 11.34 -11.90
C VAL A 97 -0.77 10.06 -12.64
N GLN A 98 0.05 10.13 -13.69
CA GLN A 98 0.49 8.94 -14.44
C GLN A 98 1.24 7.95 -13.56
N PHE A 99 2.08 8.44 -12.65
CA PHE A 99 2.78 7.61 -11.69
C PHE A 99 1.81 6.98 -10.70
N ARG A 100 0.87 7.76 -10.15
CA ARG A 100 -0.13 7.28 -9.19
C ARG A 100 -1.15 6.31 -9.79
N ASN A 101 -1.39 6.37 -11.09
CA ASN A 101 -2.19 5.36 -11.82
C ASN A 101 -1.47 4.02 -11.94
N CYS A 102 -0.15 3.99 -11.86
CA CYS A 102 0.64 2.76 -11.91
C CYS A 102 1.02 2.25 -10.52
N ALA A 103 1.43 3.15 -9.61
CA ALA A 103 1.84 2.78 -8.25
C ALA A 103 0.65 2.22 -7.47
N THR A 104 0.86 1.11 -6.76
CA THR A 104 -0.19 0.44 -6.00
C THR A 104 -0.04 0.65 -4.50
N VAL A 105 -1.16 0.58 -3.78
CA VAL A 105 -1.21 0.66 -2.31
C VAL A 105 -0.36 -0.46 -1.71
N GLY A 106 -0.56 -1.69 -2.18
CA GLY A 106 0.20 -2.85 -1.73
C GLY A 106 1.70 -2.68 -1.92
N GLY A 107 2.14 -2.14 -3.08
CA GLY A 107 3.56 -1.86 -3.32
C GLY A 107 4.14 -0.85 -2.34
N SER A 108 3.37 0.18 -1.97
CA SER A 108 3.78 1.19 -1.00
C SER A 108 3.84 0.64 0.44
N ILE A 109 2.90 -0.21 0.82
CA ILE A 109 2.82 -0.83 2.16
C ILE A 109 3.84 -1.95 2.31
N PHE A 110 3.89 -2.90 1.36
CA PHE A 110 4.81 -4.05 1.42
C PHE A 110 6.28 -3.64 1.35
N GLY A 111 6.55 -2.52 0.67
CA GLY A 111 7.90 -1.96 0.57
C GLY A 111 8.51 -1.58 1.92
N ARG A 112 7.71 -1.19 2.90
CA ARG A 112 8.10 -0.79 4.27
C ARG A 112 9.23 0.25 4.25
N PHE A 113 9.12 1.22 3.32
CA PHE A 113 10.11 2.29 3.23
C PHE A 113 9.80 3.38 4.26
N GLY A 114 10.81 3.83 5.01
CA GLY A 114 10.66 4.87 6.03
C GLY A 114 10.21 6.23 5.49
N PHE A 115 10.35 6.48 4.18
CA PHE A 115 9.87 7.68 3.51
C PHE A 115 8.49 7.52 2.84
N SER A 116 7.77 6.44 3.14
CA SER A 116 6.48 6.16 2.47
C SER A 116 5.36 7.00 3.06
N ASP A 117 4.92 8.00 2.31
CA ASP A 117 3.74 8.81 2.61
C ASP A 117 2.52 7.94 2.94
N VAL A 118 2.30 6.90 2.13
CA VAL A 118 1.17 5.96 2.28
C VAL A 118 1.28 5.19 3.59
N LEU A 119 2.45 4.58 3.86
CA LEU A 119 2.63 3.78 5.08
C LEU A 119 2.46 4.64 6.34
N THR A 120 3.05 5.84 6.36
CA THR A 120 2.93 6.80 7.47
C THR A 120 1.46 7.13 7.75
N MET A 121 0.67 7.43 6.70
CA MET A 121 -0.75 7.75 6.87
C MET A 121 -1.56 6.57 7.39
N PHE A 122 -1.38 5.38 6.79
CA PHE A 122 -2.14 4.20 7.20
C PHE A 122 -1.76 3.70 8.59
N LEU A 123 -0.51 3.89 9.04
CA LEU A 123 -0.09 3.59 10.41
C LEU A 123 -0.76 4.48 11.47
N ALA A 124 -1.12 5.71 11.12
CA ALA A 124 -1.86 6.60 12.03
C ALA A 124 -3.33 6.19 12.20
N LEU A 125 -3.91 5.46 11.24
CA LEU A 125 -5.28 4.94 11.28
C LEU A 125 -5.36 3.58 12.01
N ASP A 126 -6.57 3.09 12.29
CA ASP A 126 -6.79 1.70 12.71
C ASP A 126 -6.77 0.78 11.48
N THR A 127 -5.56 0.50 11.04
CA THR A 127 -5.31 -0.26 9.80
C THR A 127 -4.76 -1.64 10.09
N TRP A 128 -5.29 -2.60 9.35
CA TRP A 128 -4.90 -4.01 9.35
C TRP A 128 -4.50 -4.42 7.93
N VAL A 129 -3.72 -5.46 7.83
CA VAL A 129 -3.38 -6.09 6.56
C VAL A 129 -3.83 -7.54 6.56
N GLU A 130 -4.35 -7.98 5.44
CA GLU A 130 -4.67 -9.37 5.18
C GLU A 130 -3.57 -9.97 4.32
N LEU A 131 -2.93 -10.98 4.86
CA LEU A 131 -1.91 -11.80 4.21
C LEU A 131 -2.51 -13.14 3.81
N TYR A 132 -2.12 -13.68 2.67
CA TYR A 132 -2.68 -14.94 2.18
C TYR A 132 -2.47 -16.09 3.16
N ASN A 133 -1.26 -16.28 3.65
CA ASN A 133 -0.93 -17.35 4.60
C ASN A 133 -0.92 -16.86 6.06
N GLY A 134 -0.49 -15.63 6.31
CA GLY A 134 -0.34 -15.06 7.65
C GLY A 134 -1.64 -14.55 8.28
N GLY A 135 -2.77 -14.54 7.52
CA GLY A 135 -4.05 -14.04 7.99
C GLY A 135 -4.06 -12.53 8.21
N THR A 136 -4.98 -12.05 9.04
CA THR A 136 -5.19 -10.61 9.27
C THR A 136 -4.46 -10.15 10.52
N ILE A 137 -3.52 -9.20 10.35
CA ILE A 137 -2.70 -8.65 11.43
C ILE A 137 -2.71 -7.11 11.41
N PRO A 138 -2.45 -6.44 12.56
CA PRO A 138 -2.31 -4.98 12.57
C PRO A 138 -1.18 -4.49 11.66
N LEU A 139 -1.42 -3.38 10.94
CA LEU A 139 -0.40 -2.81 10.06
C LEU A 139 0.90 -2.45 10.81
N ALA A 140 0.81 -1.98 12.04
CA ALA A 140 1.98 -1.68 12.87
C ALA A 140 2.86 -2.91 13.14
N GLN A 141 2.22 -4.07 13.38
CA GLN A 141 2.92 -5.35 13.50
C GLN A 141 3.58 -5.72 12.17
N PHE A 142 2.82 -5.69 11.08
CA PHE A 142 3.34 -5.98 9.73
C PHE A 142 4.52 -5.09 9.37
N ALA A 143 4.48 -3.80 9.67
CA ALA A 143 5.55 -2.84 9.35
C ALA A 143 6.87 -3.16 10.07
N SER A 144 6.81 -3.77 11.27
CA SER A 144 7.98 -4.16 12.07
C SER A 144 8.49 -5.58 11.82
N MET A 145 7.72 -6.42 11.10
CA MET A 145 8.15 -7.79 10.77
C MET A 145 9.28 -7.80 9.74
N GLU A 146 10.09 -8.84 9.78
CA GLU A 146 10.99 -9.14 8.66
C GLU A 146 10.19 -9.42 7.38
N LYS A 147 10.78 -9.06 6.23
CA LYS A 147 10.15 -9.34 4.94
C LYS A 147 10.18 -10.83 4.67
N ASP A 148 9.01 -11.38 4.43
CA ASP A 148 8.78 -12.75 4.04
C ASP A 148 8.33 -12.86 2.57
N ASN A 149 7.94 -14.05 2.16
CA ASN A 149 7.42 -14.35 0.83
C ASN A 149 5.89 -14.53 0.81
N ASP A 150 5.18 -14.00 1.82
CA ASP A 150 3.72 -14.02 1.80
C ASP A 150 3.14 -13.04 0.76
N ILE A 151 1.85 -13.15 0.49
CA ILE A 151 1.14 -12.26 -0.42
C ILE A 151 0.27 -11.31 0.41
N LEU A 152 0.52 -10.01 0.28
CA LEU A 152 -0.39 -8.99 0.79
C LEU A 152 -1.62 -8.95 -0.12
N VAL A 153 -2.79 -9.22 0.45
CA VAL A 153 -4.07 -9.29 -0.27
C VAL A 153 -4.84 -7.99 -0.14
N ASN A 154 -5.15 -7.60 1.09
CA ASN A 154 -5.94 -6.41 1.37
C ASN A 154 -5.31 -5.54 2.46
N ILE A 155 -5.64 -4.25 2.41
CA ILE A 155 -5.43 -3.29 3.48
C ILE A 155 -6.82 -2.91 4.00
N ILE A 156 -7.04 -3.05 5.32
CA ILE A 156 -8.34 -2.90 5.96
C ILE A 156 -8.27 -1.72 6.93
N VAL A 157 -9.01 -0.66 6.66
CA VAL A 157 -9.14 0.50 7.56
C VAL A 157 -10.45 0.38 8.30
N LYS A 158 -10.39 0.07 9.60
CA LYS A 158 -11.58 -0.06 10.45
C LYS A 158 -12.23 1.28 10.70
N LYS A 159 -13.55 1.33 10.62
CA LYS A 159 -14.35 2.54 10.87
C LYS A 159 -14.62 2.71 12.36
N GLN A 160 -14.36 3.91 12.85
CA GLN A 160 -14.68 4.37 14.20
C GLN A 160 -14.65 5.90 14.21
N PRO A 161 -15.13 6.58 15.26
CA PRO A 161 -15.02 8.03 15.33
C PRO A 161 -13.59 8.50 15.07
N LEU A 162 -13.38 9.25 13.99
CA LEU A 162 -12.06 9.60 13.47
C LEU A 162 -11.98 11.10 13.15
N ASN A 163 -10.87 11.70 13.54
CA ASN A 163 -10.40 12.95 12.98
C ASN A 163 -8.92 12.78 12.64
N SER A 164 -8.52 13.03 11.41
CA SER A 164 -7.15 12.78 10.98
C SER A 164 -6.60 13.89 10.08
N VAL A 165 -5.26 14.02 10.09
CA VAL A 165 -4.53 14.98 9.27
C VAL A 165 -3.22 14.35 8.82
N TYR A 166 -2.80 14.74 7.61
CA TYR A 166 -1.50 14.37 7.06
C TYR A 166 -0.76 15.62 6.59
N LEU A 167 0.51 15.71 6.94
CA LEU A 167 1.41 16.79 6.53
C LEU A 167 2.74 16.21 6.04
N SER A 168 3.35 16.85 5.07
CA SER A 168 4.71 16.52 4.64
C SER A 168 5.50 17.77 4.31
N GLN A 169 6.78 17.73 4.63
CA GLN A 169 7.75 18.75 4.23
C GLN A 169 8.58 18.21 3.06
N ARG A 170 8.62 18.94 1.96
CA ARG A 170 9.33 18.60 0.72
C ARG A 170 10.13 19.79 0.23
N ASN A 171 11.26 19.58 -0.46
CA ASN A 171 11.99 20.62 -1.11
C ASN A 171 11.24 21.16 -2.35
N ASN A 172 10.71 20.25 -3.16
CA ASN A 172 9.79 20.56 -4.26
C ASN A 172 8.52 19.73 -4.11
N SER A 173 7.45 20.16 -4.76
CA SER A 173 6.10 19.58 -4.59
C SER A 173 6.03 18.06 -4.78
N THR A 174 6.84 17.50 -5.67
CA THR A 174 6.83 16.08 -6.03
C THR A 174 8.08 15.31 -5.62
N ASP A 175 8.97 15.94 -4.85
CA ASP A 175 10.14 15.25 -4.28
C ASP A 175 9.73 14.23 -3.23
N PHE A 176 10.65 13.33 -2.88
CA PHE A 176 10.51 12.55 -1.66
C PHE A 176 10.39 13.48 -0.46
N PRO A 177 9.54 13.14 0.51
CA PRO A 177 9.42 13.97 1.72
C PRO A 177 10.72 13.93 2.52
N VAL A 178 11.12 15.09 3.03
CA VAL A 178 12.16 15.22 4.05
C VAL A 178 11.60 14.76 5.40
N LEU A 179 10.33 15.06 5.62
CA LEU A 179 9.58 14.65 6.81
C LEU A 179 8.12 14.40 6.45
N THR A 180 7.54 13.35 7.00
CA THR A 180 6.11 13.06 6.95
C THR A 180 5.55 13.02 8.36
N CYS A 181 4.32 13.48 8.54
CA CYS A 181 3.61 13.38 9.80
C CYS A 181 2.14 13.09 9.54
N ALA A 182 1.64 12.02 10.11
CA ALA A 182 0.23 11.69 10.17
C ALA A 182 -0.23 11.70 11.62
N ALA A 183 -1.33 12.38 11.91
CA ALA A 183 -1.96 12.35 13.21
C ALA A 183 -3.44 12.00 13.10
N ALA A 184 -3.91 11.17 14.02
CA ALA A 184 -5.30 10.76 14.10
C ALA A 184 -5.79 10.77 15.54
N LEU A 185 -7.01 11.26 15.73
CA LEU A 185 -7.78 11.08 16.96
C LEU A 185 -8.82 9.99 16.69
N ILE A 186 -8.62 8.81 17.27
CA ILE A 186 -9.40 7.61 17.03
C ILE A 186 -10.13 7.26 18.32
N ASP A 187 -11.43 7.36 18.35
CA ASP A 187 -12.25 7.11 19.54
C ASP A 187 -11.69 7.89 20.78
N GLY A 188 -11.35 9.15 20.58
CA GLY A 188 -10.79 10.01 21.61
C GLY A 188 -9.31 9.76 21.98
N LYS A 189 -8.62 8.80 21.34
CA LYS A 189 -7.21 8.49 21.57
C LYS A 189 -6.35 9.05 20.44
N ALA A 190 -5.35 9.85 20.79
CA ALA A 190 -4.41 10.40 19.82
C ALA A 190 -3.35 9.38 19.41
N ARG A 191 -3.09 9.31 18.10
CA ARG A 191 -1.99 8.56 17.50
C ARG A 191 -1.25 9.47 16.53
N THR A 192 0.09 9.50 16.63
CA THR A 192 0.95 10.25 15.71
C THR A 192 2.04 9.34 15.18
N VAL A 193 2.31 9.46 13.88
CA VAL A 193 3.36 8.72 13.17
C VAL A 193 4.19 9.73 12.39
N ILE A 194 5.52 9.64 12.53
CA ILE A 194 6.49 10.53 11.89
C ILE A 194 7.49 9.66 11.11
#